data_ead7c59b2eb13efd260df1824a0838af
#
_entry.id   ead7c59b2eb13efd260df1824a0838af
#
_cell.length_a   1.000
_cell.length_b   1.000
_cell.length_c   1.000
_cell.angle_alpha   90.00
_cell.angle_beta   90.00
_cell.angle_gamma   90.00
#
_symmetry.space_group_name_H-M   'P 1'
#
loop_
_entity.id
_entity.type
_entity.pdbx_description
1 polymer ?
#
loop_
_entity_poly.entity_id
_entity_poly.type
_entity_poly.pdbx_seq_one_letter_code
_entity_poly.pdbx_strand_id
1 'polypeptide(L)'
;FAAKYRKTDQVAVCYFGEAAVNIGSFHETLNMAALWKLPAVFIVENNGYGMGTALARASSLLDLAHRAYSYEMAEEVVDGQDVFAVRSAMDRAVERARLESLPTLLEMRTYRYVGHSMSDAAHGTYRSKEEVEEFRQRDPIKLLEKHMIAAGMIDEAGVKALDQEIMAEVEDAVTFAEESPDPAPEELWTDVLAGGR
;
A
#
# COMPACT_ATOMS: atom_id res chain seq x y z
N PHE A 1 6.47 -16.75 7.25
CA PHE A 1 6.88 -18.07 7.73
C PHE A 1 8.34 -18.38 7.40
N ALA A 2 8.78 -18.19 6.13
CA ALA A 2 10.14 -18.53 5.71
C ALA A 2 11.23 -17.81 6.52
N ALA A 3 11.06 -16.52 6.82
CA ALA A 3 12.00 -15.76 7.66
C ALA A 3 12.17 -16.40 9.04
N LYS A 4 11.05 -16.70 9.69
CA LYS A 4 11.06 -17.37 10.99
C LYS A 4 11.67 -18.77 10.93
N TYR A 5 11.31 -19.57 9.92
CA TYR A 5 11.86 -20.91 9.75
C TYR A 5 13.38 -20.90 9.54
N ARG A 6 13.86 -19.94 8.72
CA ARG A 6 15.30 -19.76 8.44
C ARG A 6 16.05 -19.00 9.53
N LYS A 7 15.33 -18.48 10.55
CA LYS A 7 15.90 -17.69 11.64
C LYS A 7 16.64 -16.44 11.14
N THR A 8 16.06 -15.75 10.15
CA THR A 8 16.58 -14.47 9.66
C THR A 8 15.82 -13.32 10.31
N ASP A 9 16.37 -12.10 10.22
CA ASP A 9 15.75 -10.85 10.68
C ASP A 9 14.82 -10.19 9.65
N GLN A 10 14.54 -10.90 8.55
CA GLN A 10 13.63 -10.45 7.49
C GLN A 10 12.22 -10.31 8.02
N VAL A 11 11.56 -9.24 7.58
CA VAL A 11 10.14 -8.96 7.84
C VAL A 11 9.38 -9.07 6.52
N ALA A 12 8.24 -9.76 6.54
CA ALA A 12 7.33 -9.78 5.41
C ALA A 12 6.38 -8.58 5.51
N VAL A 13 6.30 -7.79 4.45
CA VAL A 13 5.34 -6.69 4.34
C VAL A 13 4.32 -7.04 3.26
N CYS A 14 3.04 -6.95 3.59
CA CYS A 14 1.94 -7.29 2.70
C CYS A 14 1.01 -6.08 2.55
N TYR A 15 0.90 -5.54 1.33
CA TYR A 15 0.01 -4.44 0.97
C TYR A 15 -1.26 -4.96 0.30
N PHE A 16 -2.39 -4.40 0.66
CA PHE A 16 -3.69 -4.69 0.02
C PHE A 16 -4.68 -3.55 0.27
N GLY A 17 -5.64 -3.41 -0.65
CA GLY A 17 -6.69 -2.39 -0.53
C GLY A 17 -7.75 -2.73 0.51
N GLU A 18 -8.52 -1.74 0.93
CA GLU A 18 -9.59 -1.86 1.95
C GLU A 18 -10.68 -2.87 1.56
N ALA A 19 -10.93 -3.07 0.27
CA ALA A 19 -11.93 -4.05 -0.16
C ALA A 19 -11.51 -5.50 0.12
N ALA A 20 -10.20 -5.78 0.18
CA ALA A 20 -9.67 -7.12 0.44
C ALA A 20 -9.89 -7.58 1.89
N VAL A 21 -10.14 -6.67 2.83
CA VAL A 21 -10.36 -7.03 4.25
C VAL A 21 -11.68 -7.78 4.50
N ASN A 22 -12.56 -7.85 3.50
CA ASN A 22 -13.81 -8.63 3.58
C ASN A 22 -13.68 -10.04 3.01
N ILE A 23 -12.51 -10.41 2.49
CA ILE A 23 -12.24 -11.74 1.93
C ILE A 23 -11.84 -12.71 3.06
N GLY A 24 -12.31 -13.97 2.98
CA GLY A 24 -12.00 -14.98 4.00
C GLY A 24 -10.50 -15.18 4.24
N SER A 25 -9.67 -15.18 3.19
CA SER A 25 -8.23 -15.34 3.28
C SER A 25 -7.53 -14.25 4.09
N PHE A 26 -8.09 -13.02 4.16
CA PHE A 26 -7.58 -11.99 5.07
C PHE A 26 -7.66 -12.47 6.52
N HIS A 27 -8.83 -12.94 6.94
CA HIS A 27 -9.07 -13.38 8.30
C HIS A 27 -8.24 -14.62 8.66
N GLU A 28 -8.15 -15.59 7.75
CA GLU A 28 -7.32 -16.79 7.91
C GLU A 28 -5.85 -16.43 8.06
N THR A 29 -5.34 -15.51 7.23
CA THR A 29 -3.95 -15.06 7.25
C THR A 29 -3.59 -14.34 8.54
N LEU A 30 -4.46 -13.44 9.05
CA LEU A 30 -4.21 -12.75 10.32
C LEU A 30 -4.21 -13.73 11.49
N ASN A 31 -5.16 -14.69 11.52
CA ASN A 31 -5.18 -15.73 12.54
C ASN A 31 -3.90 -16.57 12.52
N MET A 32 -3.45 -17.01 11.35
CA MET A 32 -2.22 -17.79 11.23
C MET A 32 -0.99 -16.98 11.61
N ALA A 33 -0.92 -15.71 11.20
CA ALA A 33 0.21 -14.84 11.52
C ALA A 33 0.34 -14.59 13.04
N ALA A 34 -0.77 -14.36 13.73
CA ALA A 34 -0.82 -14.19 15.16
C ALA A 34 -0.47 -15.50 15.91
N LEU A 35 -1.14 -16.60 15.54
CA LEU A 35 -0.92 -17.93 16.16
C LEU A 35 0.54 -18.39 16.05
N TRP A 36 1.13 -18.20 14.88
CA TRP A 36 2.50 -18.62 14.63
C TRP A 36 3.55 -17.55 14.98
N LYS A 37 3.11 -16.39 15.47
CA LYS A 37 3.98 -15.27 15.81
C LYS A 37 4.95 -14.95 14.68
N LEU A 38 4.39 -14.59 13.52
CA LEU A 38 5.18 -14.33 12.31
C LEU A 38 5.68 -12.87 12.29
N PRO A 39 6.95 -12.62 11.86
CA PRO A 39 7.46 -11.27 11.65
C PRO A 39 6.85 -10.68 10.37
N ALA A 40 5.62 -10.17 10.49
CA ALA A 40 4.86 -9.66 9.36
C ALA A 40 4.19 -8.31 9.68
N VAL A 41 4.16 -7.42 8.68
CA VAL A 41 3.40 -6.17 8.72
C VAL A 41 2.36 -6.22 7.61
N PHE A 42 1.10 -6.09 7.98
CA PHE A 42 -0.04 -6.03 7.07
C PHE A 42 -0.45 -4.57 6.91
N ILE A 43 -0.55 -4.10 5.67
CA ILE A 43 -0.86 -2.70 5.36
C ILE A 43 -2.13 -2.66 4.52
N VAL A 44 -3.18 -2.06 5.09
CA VAL A 44 -4.41 -1.74 4.39
C VAL A 44 -4.25 -0.35 3.76
N GLU A 45 -4.21 -0.27 2.45
CA GLU A 45 -4.27 1.00 1.71
C GLU A 45 -5.75 1.40 1.57
N ASN A 46 -6.25 2.14 2.57
CA ASN A 46 -7.64 2.56 2.60
C ASN A 46 -7.83 3.90 1.89
N ASN A 47 -8.27 3.84 0.64
CA ASN A 47 -8.62 5.03 -0.15
C ASN A 47 -10.13 5.34 -0.15
N GLY A 48 -10.92 4.64 0.68
CA GLY A 48 -12.35 4.84 0.84
C GLY A 48 -13.24 4.12 -0.18
N TYR A 49 -12.66 3.55 -1.24
CA TYR A 49 -13.43 2.98 -2.36
C TYR A 49 -12.81 1.69 -2.90
N GLY A 50 -13.50 0.58 -2.73
CA GLY A 50 -13.22 -0.67 -3.46
C GLY A 50 -13.81 -0.60 -4.87
N MET A 51 -12.99 -0.29 -5.88
CA MET A 51 -13.45 0.15 -7.21
C MET A 51 -14.36 1.38 -7.09
N GLY A 52 -15.65 1.26 -7.34
CA GLY A 52 -16.67 2.31 -7.20
C GLY A 52 -17.54 2.16 -5.95
N THR A 53 -17.28 1.17 -5.09
CA THR A 53 -18.07 0.92 -3.88
C THR A 53 -17.43 1.60 -2.67
N ALA A 54 -18.13 2.57 -2.08
CA ALA A 54 -17.67 3.23 -0.87
C ALA A 54 -17.54 2.23 0.30
N LEU A 55 -16.49 2.38 1.11
CA LEU A 55 -16.23 1.52 2.26
C LEU A 55 -17.45 1.40 3.20
N ALA A 56 -18.13 2.50 3.48
CA ALA A 56 -19.31 2.53 4.35
C ALA A 56 -20.51 1.71 3.84
N ARG A 57 -20.52 1.35 2.57
CA ARG A 57 -21.53 0.46 1.98
C ARG A 57 -21.15 -1.03 2.05
N ALA A 58 -19.86 -1.33 2.22
CA ALA A 58 -19.32 -2.69 2.14
C ALA A 58 -18.81 -3.21 3.49
N SER A 59 -18.54 -2.33 4.46
CA SER A 59 -17.99 -2.71 5.76
C SER A 59 -18.80 -2.09 6.90
N SER A 60 -19.15 -2.90 7.87
CA SER A 60 -19.79 -2.45 9.12
C SER A 60 -18.81 -1.73 10.06
N LEU A 61 -17.51 -2.00 9.91
CA LEU A 61 -16.43 -1.38 10.67
C LEU A 61 -15.62 -0.50 9.73
N LEU A 62 -15.55 0.80 10.04
CA LEU A 62 -14.87 1.78 9.18
C LEU A 62 -13.38 1.93 9.52
N ASP A 63 -13.01 1.72 10.79
CA ASP A 63 -11.62 1.67 11.25
C ASP A 63 -11.14 0.22 11.07
N LEU A 64 -10.61 -0.08 9.89
CA LEU A 64 -10.32 -1.46 9.47
C LEU A 64 -9.19 -2.09 10.29
N ALA A 65 -8.26 -1.28 10.81
CA ALA A 65 -7.22 -1.73 11.71
C ALA A 65 -7.78 -2.45 12.95
N HIS A 66 -8.95 -2.04 13.45
CA HIS A 66 -9.60 -2.66 14.61
C HIS A 66 -9.99 -4.13 14.40
N ARG A 67 -9.99 -4.65 13.17
CA ARG A 67 -10.16 -6.08 12.91
C ARG A 67 -9.04 -6.93 13.54
N ALA A 68 -7.88 -6.33 13.78
CA ALA A 68 -6.74 -6.97 14.45
C ALA A 68 -7.05 -7.41 15.87
N TYR A 69 -8.00 -6.75 16.56
CA TYR A 69 -8.40 -7.12 17.93
C TYR A 69 -8.93 -8.57 18.03
N SER A 70 -9.55 -9.08 16.98
CA SER A 70 -10.01 -10.47 16.96
C SER A 70 -8.87 -11.48 17.01
N TYR A 71 -7.63 -11.06 16.79
CA TYR A 71 -6.42 -11.90 16.74
C TYR A 71 -5.38 -11.46 17.78
N GLU A 72 -5.74 -10.58 18.71
CA GLU A 72 -4.80 -10.02 19.70
C GLU A 72 -3.54 -9.42 19.05
N MET A 73 -3.70 -8.85 17.86
CA MET A 73 -2.63 -8.28 17.06
C MET A 73 -2.55 -6.76 17.28
N ALA A 74 -1.33 -6.22 17.33
CA ALA A 74 -1.12 -4.79 17.34
C ALA A 74 -1.67 -4.14 16.07
N GLU A 75 -2.25 -2.93 16.22
CA GLU A 75 -2.85 -2.21 15.12
C GLU A 75 -2.64 -0.71 15.25
N GLU A 76 -2.75 0.00 14.13
CA GLU A 76 -2.72 1.46 14.11
C GLU A 76 -3.44 1.97 12.86
N VAL A 77 -4.23 3.04 13.04
CA VAL A 77 -4.77 3.85 11.94
C VAL A 77 -3.85 5.04 11.72
N VAL A 78 -3.33 5.18 10.51
CA VAL A 78 -2.29 6.15 10.15
C VAL A 78 -2.81 7.11 9.08
N ASP A 79 -2.47 8.39 9.17
CA ASP A 79 -2.67 9.33 8.07
C ASP A 79 -1.70 9.01 6.93
N GLY A 80 -2.20 8.32 5.89
CA GLY A 80 -1.43 7.92 4.72
C GLY A 80 -1.02 9.09 3.81
N GLN A 81 -1.52 10.31 4.07
CA GLN A 81 -1.10 11.54 3.37
C GLN A 81 0.11 12.21 4.04
N ASP A 82 0.53 11.73 5.23
CA ASP A 82 1.72 12.21 5.94
C ASP A 82 2.82 11.14 5.91
N VAL A 83 3.86 11.36 5.08
CA VAL A 83 4.97 10.44 4.93
C VAL A 83 5.74 10.21 6.24
N PHE A 84 5.80 11.18 7.13
CA PHE A 84 6.48 11.03 8.42
C PHE A 84 5.66 10.19 9.40
N ALA A 85 4.34 10.33 9.40
CA ALA A 85 3.44 9.46 10.16
C ALA A 85 3.55 8.01 9.66
N VAL A 86 3.49 7.80 8.35
CA VAL A 86 3.68 6.48 7.70
C VAL A 86 5.03 5.88 8.08
N ARG A 87 6.12 6.64 7.95
CA ARG A 87 7.47 6.17 8.30
C ARG A 87 7.56 5.76 9.77
N SER A 88 7.05 6.59 10.67
CA SER A 88 7.08 6.32 12.10
C SER A 88 6.28 5.06 12.48
N ALA A 89 5.09 4.88 11.91
CA ALA A 89 4.28 3.67 12.14
C ALA A 89 4.97 2.42 11.60
N MET A 90 5.57 2.50 10.41
CA MET A 90 6.34 1.40 9.83
C MET A 90 7.56 1.04 10.66
N ASP A 91 8.31 2.01 11.16
CA ASP A 91 9.49 1.75 12.00
C ASP A 91 9.09 0.98 13.27
N ARG A 92 8.00 1.36 13.96
CA ARG A 92 7.45 0.64 15.13
C ARG A 92 7.02 -0.79 14.78
N ALA A 93 6.31 -0.96 13.67
CA ALA A 93 5.81 -2.26 13.23
C ALA A 93 6.96 -3.22 12.85
N VAL A 94 7.97 -2.71 12.14
CA VAL A 94 9.16 -3.49 11.74
C VAL A 94 10.01 -3.85 12.96
N GLU A 95 10.22 -2.92 13.89
CA GLU A 95 10.93 -3.17 15.14
C GLU A 95 10.23 -4.27 15.94
N ARG A 96 8.91 -4.19 16.12
CA ARG A 96 8.11 -5.22 16.79
C ARG A 96 8.25 -6.58 16.09
N ALA A 97 8.17 -6.61 14.77
CA ALA A 97 8.31 -7.85 14.00
C ALA A 97 9.70 -8.49 14.19
N ARG A 98 10.77 -7.69 14.23
CA ARG A 98 12.14 -8.17 14.41
C ARG A 98 12.44 -8.62 15.84
N LEU A 99 12.07 -7.80 16.82
CA LEU A 99 12.43 -8.05 18.22
C LEU A 99 11.51 -9.08 18.89
N GLU A 100 10.21 -9.03 18.59
CA GLU A 100 9.21 -9.84 19.26
C GLU A 100 8.67 -10.99 18.40
N SER A 101 8.96 -11.00 17.09
CA SER A 101 8.36 -11.92 16.11
C SER A 101 6.81 -11.84 16.16
N LEU A 102 6.25 -10.63 16.25
CA LEU A 102 4.82 -10.41 16.31
C LEU A 102 4.34 -9.59 15.12
N PRO A 103 3.18 -9.95 14.53
CA PRO A 103 2.62 -9.20 13.41
C PRO A 103 1.94 -7.91 13.88
N THR A 104 1.79 -6.97 12.92
CA THR A 104 1.05 -5.71 13.10
C THR A 104 0.15 -5.47 11.89
N LEU A 105 -1.06 -4.95 12.11
CA LEU A 105 -1.96 -4.46 11.08
C LEU A 105 -1.96 -2.93 11.10
N LEU A 106 -1.57 -2.30 9.98
CA LEU A 106 -1.61 -0.85 9.80
C LEU A 106 -2.69 -0.50 8.77
N GLU A 107 -3.54 0.48 9.07
CA GLU A 107 -4.45 1.07 8.12
C GLU A 107 -3.92 2.44 7.70
N MET A 108 -3.47 2.56 6.45
CA MET A 108 -3.02 3.81 5.85
C MET A 108 -4.22 4.49 5.17
N ARG A 109 -4.75 5.55 5.77
CA ARG A 109 -5.83 6.35 5.18
C ARG A 109 -5.28 7.28 4.13
N THR A 110 -5.62 7.02 2.90
CA THR A 110 -5.15 7.75 1.73
C THR A 110 -6.33 8.10 0.80
N TYR A 111 -6.04 8.59 -0.39
CA TYR A 111 -7.06 8.92 -1.37
C TYR A 111 -6.57 8.65 -2.80
N ARG A 112 -7.46 8.15 -3.66
CA ARG A 112 -7.20 7.90 -5.08
C ARG A 112 -7.81 9.01 -5.92
N TYR A 113 -7.00 9.86 -6.57
CA TYR A 113 -7.45 11.02 -7.37
C TYR A 113 -8.04 10.64 -8.72
N VAL A 114 -7.66 9.50 -9.27
CA VAL A 114 -8.08 9.00 -10.58
C VAL A 114 -9.06 7.84 -10.45
N GLY A 115 -9.70 7.44 -11.55
CA GLY A 115 -10.53 6.23 -11.58
C GLY A 115 -9.74 4.97 -11.23
N HIS A 116 -10.45 3.89 -10.92
CA HIS A 116 -9.83 2.59 -10.62
C HIS A 116 -9.17 1.98 -11.86
N SER A 117 -9.75 2.22 -13.02
CA SER A 117 -9.22 1.81 -14.32
C SER A 117 -9.33 2.97 -15.31
N MET A 118 -8.78 2.82 -16.51
CA MET A 118 -8.87 3.83 -17.57
C MET A 118 -10.30 4.12 -18.01
N SER A 119 -11.21 3.15 -17.88
CA SER A 119 -12.63 3.31 -18.22
C SER A 119 -13.46 3.94 -17.10
N ASP A 120 -12.89 4.13 -15.91
CA ASP A 120 -13.58 4.67 -14.74
C ASP A 120 -13.30 6.17 -14.61
N ALA A 121 -14.36 6.98 -14.62
CA ALA A 121 -14.22 8.42 -14.48
C ALA A 121 -13.62 8.80 -13.12
N ALA A 122 -12.73 9.79 -13.12
CA ALA A 122 -12.11 10.29 -11.91
C ALA A 122 -13.13 10.86 -10.91
N HIS A 123 -14.22 11.44 -11.40
CA HIS A 123 -15.32 12.03 -10.63
C HIS A 123 -16.63 11.98 -11.40
N GLY A 124 -17.75 12.24 -10.70
CA GLY A 124 -19.08 12.33 -11.31
C GLY A 124 -19.85 11.01 -11.34
N THR A 125 -19.21 9.87 -11.11
CA THR A 125 -19.87 8.56 -11.06
C THR A 125 -20.20 8.18 -9.61
N TYR A 126 -19.20 8.18 -8.73
CA TYR A 126 -19.35 7.79 -7.31
C TYR A 126 -18.61 8.73 -6.34
N ARG A 127 -17.80 9.66 -6.86
CA ARG A 127 -17.10 10.73 -6.12
C ARG A 127 -17.47 12.08 -6.69
N SER A 128 -17.57 13.09 -5.83
CA SER A 128 -17.77 14.46 -6.30
C SER A 128 -16.44 15.11 -6.71
N LYS A 129 -16.53 16.18 -7.49
CA LYS A 129 -15.37 16.98 -7.88
C LYS A 129 -14.77 17.71 -6.68
N GLU A 130 -15.64 18.17 -5.81
CA GLU A 130 -15.32 18.87 -4.58
C GLU A 130 -14.55 17.98 -3.62
N GLU A 131 -14.97 16.71 -3.44
CA GLU A 131 -14.28 15.70 -2.63
C GLU A 131 -12.85 15.48 -3.15
N VAL A 132 -12.68 15.28 -4.46
CA VAL A 132 -11.35 15.08 -5.07
C VAL A 132 -10.45 16.29 -4.84
N GLU A 133 -10.99 17.51 -5.01
CA GLU A 133 -10.23 18.76 -4.83
C GLU A 133 -9.84 18.98 -3.37
N GLU A 134 -10.70 18.65 -2.42
CA GLU A 134 -10.39 18.71 -0.98
C GLU A 134 -9.17 17.85 -0.64
N PHE A 135 -9.14 16.59 -1.12
CA PHE A 135 -8.00 15.71 -0.90
C PHE A 135 -6.73 16.16 -1.62
N ARG A 136 -6.84 16.84 -2.77
CA ARG A 136 -5.68 17.43 -3.48
C ARG A 136 -4.96 18.49 -2.67
N GLN A 137 -5.66 19.19 -1.75
CA GLN A 137 -5.02 20.15 -0.85
C GLN A 137 -4.10 19.47 0.18
N ARG A 138 -4.26 18.16 0.36
CA ARG A 138 -3.48 17.33 1.28
C ARG A 138 -2.64 16.29 0.53
N ASP A 139 -2.28 16.58 -0.71
CA ASP A 139 -1.42 15.70 -1.51
C ASP A 139 -0.08 15.44 -0.80
N PRO A 140 0.31 14.18 -0.53
CA PRO A 140 1.50 13.86 0.25
C PRO A 140 2.79 14.34 -0.40
N ILE A 141 2.86 14.37 -1.74
CA ILE A 141 4.04 14.86 -2.48
C ILE A 141 4.18 16.37 -2.24
N LYS A 142 3.08 17.12 -2.36
CA LYS A 142 3.07 18.58 -2.14
C LYS A 142 3.35 18.96 -0.67
N LEU A 143 2.86 18.19 0.27
CA LEU A 143 3.15 18.38 1.69
C LEU A 143 4.64 18.16 1.99
N LEU A 144 5.23 17.09 1.46
CA LEU A 144 6.65 16.81 1.63
C LEU A 144 7.53 17.85 0.93
N GLU A 145 7.21 18.22 -0.33
CA GLU A 145 7.89 19.28 -1.09
C GLU A 145 7.97 20.58 -0.26
N LYS A 146 6.82 21.03 0.24
CA LYS A 146 6.74 22.23 1.07
C LYS A 146 7.58 22.13 2.33
N HIS A 147 7.57 20.96 2.99
CA HIS A 147 8.39 20.72 4.18
C HIS A 147 9.89 20.78 3.87
N MET A 148 10.33 20.12 2.80
CA MET A 148 11.73 20.08 2.41
C MET A 148 12.26 21.44 1.99
N ILE A 149 11.48 22.23 1.25
CA ILE A 149 11.85 23.61 0.89
C ILE A 149 11.96 24.49 2.14
N ALA A 150 10.98 24.42 3.03
CA ALA A 150 10.98 25.20 4.29
C ALA A 150 12.16 24.84 5.20
N ALA A 151 12.61 23.57 5.18
CA ALA A 151 13.77 23.10 5.91
C ALA A 151 15.10 23.39 5.19
N GLY A 152 15.10 23.98 4.00
CA GLY A 152 16.31 24.26 3.20
C GLY A 152 17.00 23.00 2.67
N MET A 153 16.28 21.88 2.59
CA MET A 153 16.81 20.60 2.09
C MET A 153 16.85 20.54 0.56
N ILE A 154 15.95 21.25 -0.09
CA ILE A 154 15.83 21.36 -1.55
C ILE A 154 15.24 22.72 -1.89
N ASP A 155 15.50 23.23 -3.09
CA ASP A 155 14.85 24.41 -3.66
C ASP A 155 13.90 24.03 -4.82
N GLU A 156 13.17 25.00 -5.37
CA GLU A 156 12.27 24.78 -6.49
C GLU A 156 12.97 24.21 -7.74
N ALA A 157 14.23 24.59 -7.95
CA ALA A 157 15.01 24.07 -9.07
C ALA A 157 15.36 22.59 -8.86
N GLY A 158 15.72 22.22 -7.63
CA GLY A 158 15.96 20.83 -7.25
C GLY A 158 14.70 19.96 -7.36
N VAL A 159 13.52 20.46 -6.93
CA VAL A 159 12.25 19.75 -7.12
C VAL A 159 11.98 19.49 -8.60
N LYS A 160 12.16 20.50 -9.45
CA LYS A 160 11.96 20.35 -10.90
C LYS A 160 12.97 19.38 -11.53
N ALA A 161 14.22 19.37 -11.07
CA ALA A 161 15.23 18.43 -11.55
C ALA A 161 14.87 16.98 -11.17
N LEU A 162 14.41 16.77 -9.94
CA LEU A 162 13.95 15.46 -9.48
C LEU A 162 12.74 14.96 -10.29
N ASP A 163 11.76 15.84 -10.57
CA ASP A 163 10.59 15.50 -11.39
C ASP A 163 11.01 15.07 -12.82
N GLN A 164 11.98 15.77 -13.43
CA GLN A 164 12.52 15.40 -14.74
C GLN A 164 13.24 14.05 -14.72
N GLU A 165 14.01 13.75 -13.67
CA GLU A 165 14.69 12.47 -13.50
C GLU A 165 13.65 11.31 -13.40
N ILE A 166 12.63 11.48 -12.57
CA ILE A 166 11.57 10.47 -12.42
C ILE A 166 10.77 10.30 -13.72
N MET A 167 10.47 11.38 -14.43
CA MET A 167 9.79 11.28 -15.73
C MET A 167 10.62 10.51 -16.75
N ALA A 168 11.93 10.68 -16.78
CA ALA A 168 12.81 9.90 -17.66
C ALA A 168 12.78 8.40 -17.32
N GLU A 169 12.77 8.03 -16.04
CA GLU A 169 12.61 6.63 -15.62
C GLU A 169 11.25 6.04 -16.03
N VAL A 170 10.19 6.83 -15.95
CA VAL A 170 8.84 6.41 -16.40
C VAL A 170 8.81 6.19 -17.92
N GLU A 171 9.42 7.08 -18.71
CA GLU A 171 9.53 6.95 -20.15
C GLU A 171 10.34 5.71 -20.56
N ASP A 172 11.43 5.41 -19.86
CA ASP A 172 12.22 4.20 -20.06
C ASP A 172 11.40 2.94 -19.77
N ALA A 173 10.62 2.94 -18.67
CA ALA A 173 9.73 1.84 -18.34
C ALA A 173 8.62 1.62 -19.38
N VAL A 174 8.08 2.69 -19.98
CA VAL A 174 7.10 2.60 -21.07
C VAL A 174 7.76 2.00 -22.31
N THR A 175 8.94 2.49 -22.69
CA THR A 175 9.72 1.97 -23.83
C THR A 175 10.03 0.49 -23.64
N PHE A 176 10.48 0.09 -22.45
CA PHE A 176 10.72 -1.31 -22.10
C PHE A 176 9.47 -2.17 -22.29
N ALA A 177 8.30 -1.69 -21.86
CA ALA A 177 7.04 -2.43 -22.01
C ALA A 177 6.62 -2.56 -23.48
N GLU A 178 6.78 -1.49 -24.28
CA GLU A 178 6.43 -1.48 -25.70
C GLU A 178 7.37 -2.36 -26.58
N GLU A 179 8.66 -2.40 -26.24
CA GLU A 179 9.67 -3.18 -26.96
C GLU A 179 9.74 -4.63 -26.49
N SER A 180 9.16 -4.97 -25.34
CA SER A 180 9.16 -6.34 -24.81
C SER A 180 8.32 -7.26 -25.68
N PRO A 181 8.84 -8.45 -26.06
CA PRO A 181 8.05 -9.39 -26.82
C PRO A 181 6.91 -9.98 -25.98
N ASP A 182 5.83 -10.36 -26.64
CA ASP A 182 4.79 -11.16 -25.99
C ASP A 182 5.36 -12.48 -25.47
N PRO A 183 4.82 -13.03 -24.37
CA PRO A 183 5.21 -14.33 -23.86
C PRO A 183 5.07 -15.43 -24.94
N ALA A 184 6.05 -16.32 -25.04
CA ALA A 184 5.96 -17.46 -25.94
C ALA A 184 4.82 -18.42 -25.52
N PRO A 185 4.10 -19.08 -26.45
CA PRO A 185 3.02 -20.02 -26.10
C PRO A 185 3.45 -21.13 -25.13
N GLU A 186 4.71 -21.52 -25.17
CA GLU A 186 5.28 -22.53 -24.27
C GLU A 186 5.31 -22.07 -22.82
N GLU A 187 5.33 -20.78 -22.54
CA GLU A 187 5.32 -20.22 -21.19
C GLU A 187 4.02 -20.49 -20.42
N LEU A 188 2.95 -20.88 -21.10
CA LEU A 188 1.75 -21.41 -20.46
C LEU A 188 2.02 -22.59 -19.52
N TRP A 189 3.09 -23.32 -19.73
CA TRP A 189 3.43 -24.55 -19.02
C TRP A 189 4.67 -24.41 -18.13
N THR A 190 5.38 -23.29 -18.22
CA THR A 190 6.53 -23.02 -17.37
C THR A 190 6.07 -22.53 -16.00
N ASP A 191 6.87 -22.74 -14.97
CA ASP A 191 6.64 -22.26 -13.60
C ASP A 191 5.29 -22.66 -12.95
N VAL A 192 4.56 -23.63 -13.53
CA VAL A 192 3.30 -24.13 -12.98
C VAL A 192 3.54 -25.10 -11.81
N LEU A 193 4.62 -25.88 -11.88
CA LEU A 193 5.00 -26.84 -10.85
C LEU A 193 6.39 -26.53 -10.29
N ALA A 194 6.60 -26.87 -9.02
CA ALA A 194 7.93 -26.78 -8.41
C ALA A 194 8.91 -27.69 -9.17
N GLY A 195 10.01 -27.10 -9.67
CA GLY A 195 11.01 -27.82 -10.45
C GLY A 195 10.86 -27.71 -11.97
N GLY A 196 10.02 -26.81 -12.43
CA GLY A 196 9.76 -26.33 -13.80
C GLY A 196 10.34 -27.17 -14.96
N ARG A 197 9.53 -27.97 -15.59
CA ARG A 197 9.66 -28.42 -17.00
C ARG A 197 8.36 -28.19 -17.69
#